data_76d57470d427472df31e5874d59d0f78
#
_entry.id   76d57470d427472df31e5874d59d0f78
#
_cell.length_a   1.000
_cell.length_b   1.000
_cell.length_c   1.000
_cell.angle_alpha   90.00
_cell.angle_beta   90.00
_cell.angle_gamma   90.00
#
_symmetry.space_group_name_H-M   'P 1'
#
loop_
_entity.id
_entity.type
_entity.pdbx_description
1 polymer ?
#
loop_
_entity_poly.entity_id
_entity_poly.type
_entity_poly.pdbx_seq_one_letter_code
_entity_poly.pdbx_strand_id
1 'polypeptide(L)'
;MPDLHYLCRQYYEEMDNLFRQEVVNAATVMVVGCGALGNEVLKNLVLMGVRHIVVVDFDRVEPDNLTRSMLFTPDDARQRRRKVDVAAERLKQMNPDMEVETIFGDIAYDVGLGTVRRMDVVIGCVDNRWARYCINRLCMRAGKPWVDGAIDRLEGTARVFKPGENCYACNLGPEGLRDLAYRMPCAGIVRRDMEEGKAPTTAIAASVIGAVEVQEALKLLQEGDWTQLCGKMFCYEGQHLTTRTVGFKAWDDDCTVHERWEPVVTSDITTNMTVGRVLAHLRQLTGNAAPGIMLADCFVDWVERRTDGQRVRVMKPGRAVADFIEQHTELKGAPRDGLLQHEYRTIDGTFPYQELTLIEAGIPPYDVLNVAPGVFVEINN
;
A
#
# COMPACT_ATOMS: atom_id res chain seq x y z
N MET A 1 -41.08 -10.08 -8.41
CA MET A 1 -40.33 -8.83 -8.49
C MET A 1 -39.39 -8.95 -9.66
N PRO A 2 -39.23 -7.97 -10.53
CA PRO A 2 -38.20 -8.04 -11.54
C PRO A 2 -36.85 -8.21 -10.84
N ASP A 3 -35.98 -9.03 -11.40
CA ASP A 3 -34.65 -9.32 -10.89
C ASP A 3 -33.89 -8.00 -10.81
N LEU A 4 -33.48 -7.59 -9.62
CA LEU A 4 -32.69 -6.38 -9.40
C LEU A 4 -31.40 -6.41 -10.23
N HIS A 5 -30.81 -7.59 -10.42
CA HIS A 5 -29.69 -7.81 -11.31
C HIS A 5 -29.96 -7.44 -12.77
N TYR A 6 -31.18 -7.75 -13.27
CA TYR A 6 -31.57 -7.38 -14.63
C TYR A 6 -31.69 -5.88 -14.82
N LEU A 7 -32.29 -5.18 -13.85
CA LEU A 7 -32.41 -3.71 -13.89
C LEU A 7 -31.05 -3.01 -13.80
N CYS A 8 -30.16 -3.50 -12.94
CA CYS A 8 -28.80 -2.98 -12.86
C CYS A 8 -28.02 -3.22 -14.16
N ARG A 9 -28.16 -4.40 -14.77
CA ARG A 9 -27.48 -4.74 -16.01
C ARG A 9 -27.91 -3.78 -17.15
N GLN A 10 -29.19 -3.51 -17.31
CA GLN A 10 -29.69 -2.58 -18.31
C GLN A 10 -29.14 -1.16 -18.10
N TYR A 11 -29.06 -0.69 -16.86
CA TYR A 11 -28.47 0.61 -16.53
C TYR A 11 -27.00 0.69 -16.92
N TYR A 12 -26.22 -0.35 -16.66
CA TYR A 12 -24.80 -0.39 -17.03
C TYR A 12 -24.60 -0.49 -18.55
N GLU A 13 -25.49 -1.21 -19.27
CA GLU A 13 -25.46 -1.24 -20.74
C GLU A 13 -25.72 0.14 -21.35
N GLU A 14 -26.59 0.98 -20.73
CA GLU A 14 -26.80 2.37 -21.13
C GLU A 14 -25.58 3.26 -20.83
N MET A 15 -24.79 2.94 -19.81
CA MET A 15 -23.55 3.63 -19.44
C MET A 15 -22.35 3.23 -20.32
N ASP A 16 -22.46 2.19 -21.16
CA ASP A 16 -21.36 1.65 -21.96
C ASP A 16 -20.77 2.64 -22.98
N ASN A 17 -21.52 3.68 -23.31
CA ASN A 17 -21.03 4.82 -24.10
C ASN A 17 -20.00 5.70 -23.35
N LEU A 18 -19.95 5.61 -22.00
CA LEU A 18 -18.99 6.36 -21.18
C LEU A 18 -17.82 5.49 -20.74
N PHE A 19 -18.12 4.27 -20.28
CA PHE A 19 -17.12 3.30 -19.84
C PHE A 19 -17.54 1.92 -20.35
N ARG A 20 -16.67 1.23 -21.05
CA ARG A 20 -16.91 -0.17 -21.47
C ARG A 20 -17.10 -1.02 -20.21
N GLN A 21 -18.35 -1.37 -19.92
CA GLN A 21 -18.75 -2.00 -18.67
C GLN A 21 -18.10 -3.37 -18.48
N GLU A 22 -17.88 -4.11 -19.57
CA GLU A 22 -17.16 -5.39 -19.55
C GLU A 22 -15.74 -5.25 -19.00
N VAL A 23 -15.05 -4.14 -19.34
CA VAL A 23 -13.69 -3.83 -18.84
C VAL A 23 -13.74 -3.48 -17.36
N VAL A 24 -14.72 -2.66 -16.94
CA VAL A 24 -14.91 -2.29 -15.53
C VAL A 24 -15.23 -3.51 -14.67
N ASN A 25 -16.10 -4.39 -15.15
CA ASN A 25 -16.48 -5.62 -14.42
C ASN A 25 -15.33 -6.62 -14.26
N ALA A 26 -14.43 -6.68 -15.24
CA ALA A 26 -13.29 -7.61 -15.24
C ALA A 26 -12.07 -7.05 -14.47
N ALA A 27 -12.03 -5.74 -14.25
CA ALA A 27 -10.88 -5.09 -13.64
C ALA A 27 -10.69 -5.48 -12.18
N THR A 28 -9.44 -5.66 -11.79
CA THR A 28 -9.02 -5.85 -10.39
C THR A 28 -8.40 -4.56 -9.85
N VAL A 29 -9.04 -3.96 -8.85
CA VAL A 29 -8.66 -2.68 -8.27
C VAL A 29 -8.18 -2.85 -6.84
N MET A 30 -6.99 -2.35 -6.54
CA MET A 30 -6.51 -2.28 -5.15
C MET A 30 -6.84 -0.90 -4.56
N VAL A 31 -7.43 -0.89 -3.37
CA VAL A 31 -7.66 0.32 -2.57
C VAL A 31 -6.81 0.26 -1.31
N VAL A 32 -5.90 1.21 -1.17
CA VAL A 32 -4.99 1.31 -0.03
C VAL A 32 -5.46 2.42 0.90
N GLY A 33 -5.86 2.05 2.10
CA GLY A 33 -6.51 2.92 3.08
C GLY A 33 -8.04 2.81 3.03
N CYS A 34 -8.63 2.48 4.18
CA CYS A 34 -10.08 2.29 4.36
C CYS A 34 -10.67 3.32 5.34
N GLY A 35 -10.07 4.54 5.37
CA GLY A 35 -10.56 5.69 6.13
C GLY A 35 -11.72 6.41 5.43
N ALA A 36 -11.88 7.71 5.69
CA ALA A 36 -12.94 8.53 5.09
C ALA A 36 -12.93 8.46 3.56
N LEU A 37 -11.75 8.70 2.96
CA LEU A 37 -11.58 8.71 1.52
C LEU A 37 -11.78 7.31 0.92
N GLY A 38 -11.15 6.27 1.51
CA GLY A 38 -11.30 4.88 1.05
C GLY A 38 -12.73 4.37 1.12
N ASN A 39 -13.52 4.78 2.12
CA ASN A 39 -14.95 4.46 2.19
C ASN A 39 -15.73 4.98 0.97
N GLU A 40 -15.48 6.23 0.57
CA GLU A 40 -16.12 6.84 -0.60
C GLU A 40 -15.67 6.18 -1.91
N VAL A 41 -14.38 5.91 -2.04
CA VAL A 41 -13.80 5.21 -3.19
C VAL A 41 -14.42 3.82 -3.33
N LEU A 42 -14.42 3.02 -2.26
CA LEU A 42 -14.97 1.66 -2.25
C LEU A 42 -16.46 1.65 -2.63
N LYS A 43 -17.26 2.53 -2.03
CA LYS A 43 -18.68 2.71 -2.39
C LYS A 43 -18.85 3.01 -3.88
N ASN A 44 -18.08 3.97 -4.42
CA ASN A 44 -18.20 4.37 -5.82
C ASN A 44 -17.76 3.24 -6.78
N LEU A 45 -16.70 2.50 -6.48
CA LEU A 45 -16.26 1.35 -7.29
C LEU A 45 -17.36 0.29 -7.40
N VAL A 46 -18.03 -0.05 -6.29
CA VAL A 46 -19.15 -1.00 -6.30
C VAL A 46 -20.30 -0.50 -7.15
N LEU A 47 -20.69 0.77 -6.98
CA LEU A 47 -21.78 1.39 -7.75
C LEU A 47 -21.47 1.50 -9.24
N MET A 48 -20.20 1.61 -9.61
CA MET A 48 -19.75 1.60 -11.00
C MET A 48 -19.55 0.18 -11.59
N GLY A 49 -19.76 -0.88 -10.78
CA GLY A 49 -19.75 -2.26 -11.25
C GLY A 49 -18.40 -2.95 -11.24
N VAL A 50 -17.38 -2.39 -10.59
CA VAL A 50 -16.12 -3.11 -10.33
C VAL A 50 -16.41 -4.31 -9.43
N ARG A 51 -15.94 -5.50 -9.80
CA ARG A 51 -16.28 -6.75 -9.08
C ARG A 51 -15.12 -7.31 -8.27
N HIS A 52 -13.89 -7.03 -8.64
CA HIS A 52 -12.70 -7.56 -7.96
C HIS A 52 -11.95 -6.43 -7.27
N ILE A 53 -11.98 -6.43 -5.95
CA ILE A 53 -11.34 -5.38 -5.14
C ILE A 53 -10.41 -6.03 -4.11
N VAL A 54 -9.20 -5.50 -3.99
CA VAL A 54 -8.26 -5.79 -2.90
C VAL A 54 -8.22 -4.58 -1.98
N VAL A 55 -8.57 -4.74 -0.70
CA VAL A 55 -8.57 -3.67 0.30
C VAL A 55 -7.42 -3.85 1.26
N VAL A 56 -6.57 -2.83 1.40
CA VAL A 56 -5.40 -2.84 2.30
C VAL A 56 -5.56 -1.76 3.37
N ASP A 57 -5.54 -2.13 4.64
CA ASP A 57 -5.53 -1.20 5.78
C ASP A 57 -5.12 -1.96 7.04
N PHE A 58 -4.32 -1.35 7.92
CA PHE A 58 -3.89 -1.96 9.18
C PHE A 58 -4.69 -1.50 10.40
N ASP A 59 -5.63 -0.59 10.23
CA ASP A 59 -6.41 0.01 11.31
C ASP A 59 -7.65 -0.81 11.69
N ARG A 60 -8.13 -0.48 12.88
CA ARG A 60 -9.41 -0.92 13.38
C ARG A 60 -10.41 0.24 13.42
N VAL A 61 -11.69 -0.09 13.35
CA VAL A 61 -12.75 0.92 13.42
C VAL A 61 -12.75 1.56 14.81
N GLU A 62 -12.74 2.90 14.83
CA GLU A 62 -12.77 3.73 16.03
C GLU A 62 -13.98 4.68 16.01
N PRO A 63 -14.46 5.17 17.16
CA PRO A 63 -15.66 6.02 17.24
C PRO A 63 -15.57 7.30 16.38
N ASP A 64 -14.38 7.90 16.26
CA ASP A 64 -14.18 9.10 15.45
C ASP A 64 -14.35 8.84 13.94
N ASN A 65 -14.15 7.60 13.49
CA ASN A 65 -14.34 7.22 12.08
C ASN A 65 -15.81 7.35 11.66
N LEU A 66 -16.76 7.15 12.57
CA LEU A 66 -18.20 7.17 12.28
C LEU A 66 -18.70 8.53 11.78
N THR A 67 -17.95 9.60 12.01
CA THR A 67 -18.31 10.95 11.55
C THR A 67 -18.07 11.17 10.06
N ARG A 68 -17.28 10.27 9.41
CA ARG A 68 -16.83 10.46 8.03
C ARG A 68 -16.65 9.17 7.21
N SER A 69 -17.02 8.02 7.75
CA SER A 69 -16.84 6.70 7.10
C SER A 69 -18.15 5.94 7.09
N MET A 70 -18.85 5.95 5.95
CA MET A 70 -20.23 5.44 5.84
C MET A 70 -20.37 3.92 5.93
N LEU A 71 -19.31 3.16 5.66
CA LEU A 71 -19.33 1.70 5.72
C LEU A 71 -19.28 1.17 7.15
N PHE A 72 -18.97 2.00 8.14
CA PHE A 72 -18.78 1.60 9.53
C PHE A 72 -19.98 1.95 10.40
N THR A 73 -20.26 1.09 11.39
CA THR A 73 -21.35 1.26 12.34
C THR A 73 -20.83 1.44 13.76
N PRO A 74 -21.67 1.96 14.71
CA PRO A 74 -21.31 2.01 16.13
C PRO A 74 -20.93 0.66 16.73
N ASP A 75 -21.49 -0.45 16.22
CA ASP A 75 -21.14 -1.80 16.65
C ASP A 75 -19.73 -2.18 16.23
N ASP A 76 -19.34 -1.85 14.99
CA ASP A 76 -18.00 -2.12 14.50
C ASP A 76 -16.94 -1.38 15.33
N ALA A 77 -17.23 -0.12 15.71
CA ALA A 77 -16.37 0.69 16.58
C ALA A 77 -16.26 0.12 18.01
N ARG A 78 -17.41 -0.30 18.60
CA ARG A 78 -17.41 -0.93 19.94
C ARG A 78 -16.57 -2.20 19.99
N GLN A 79 -16.64 -3.00 18.93
CA GLN A 79 -15.91 -4.27 18.81
C GLN A 79 -14.47 -4.08 18.27
N ARG A 80 -14.09 -2.86 17.89
CA ARG A 80 -12.78 -2.56 17.28
C ARG A 80 -12.45 -3.51 16.13
N ARG A 81 -13.45 -3.77 15.26
CA ARG A 81 -13.27 -4.64 14.09
C ARG A 81 -12.22 -4.09 13.14
N ARG A 82 -11.55 -4.94 12.39
CA ARG A 82 -10.63 -4.51 11.34
C ARG A 82 -11.40 -3.75 10.27
N LYS A 83 -10.89 -2.59 9.83
CA LYS A 83 -11.55 -1.77 8.80
C LYS A 83 -11.77 -2.55 7.51
N VAL A 84 -10.77 -3.31 7.07
CA VAL A 84 -10.83 -4.11 5.84
C VAL A 84 -11.94 -5.17 5.88
N ASP A 85 -12.12 -5.86 7.01
CA ASP A 85 -13.13 -6.91 7.15
C ASP A 85 -14.55 -6.33 7.11
N VAL A 86 -14.75 -5.20 7.81
CA VAL A 86 -16.05 -4.49 7.80
C VAL A 86 -16.36 -3.96 6.40
N ALA A 87 -15.38 -3.36 5.74
CA ALA A 87 -15.55 -2.88 4.37
C ALA A 87 -15.95 -4.02 3.42
N ALA A 88 -15.22 -5.14 3.42
CA ALA A 88 -15.52 -6.29 2.58
C ALA A 88 -16.94 -6.84 2.81
N GLU A 89 -17.37 -6.91 4.07
CA GLU A 89 -18.74 -7.32 4.41
C GLU A 89 -19.78 -6.36 3.83
N ARG A 90 -19.59 -5.03 3.96
CA ARG A 90 -20.51 -4.03 3.44
C ARG A 90 -20.56 -4.00 1.92
N LEU A 91 -19.42 -4.12 1.25
CA LEU A 91 -19.35 -4.18 -0.21
C LEU A 91 -20.13 -5.38 -0.76
N LYS A 92 -19.99 -6.57 -0.13
CA LYS A 92 -20.77 -7.76 -0.49
C LYS A 92 -22.26 -7.63 -0.20
N GLN A 93 -22.65 -6.84 0.80
CA GLN A 93 -24.06 -6.51 1.03
C GLN A 93 -24.62 -5.56 -0.05
N MET A 94 -23.80 -4.64 -0.58
CA MET A 94 -24.20 -3.75 -1.67
C MET A 94 -24.27 -4.48 -3.02
N ASN A 95 -23.32 -5.38 -3.27
CA ASN A 95 -23.28 -6.21 -4.46
C ASN A 95 -22.78 -7.63 -4.11
N PRO A 96 -23.68 -8.64 -4.06
CA PRO A 96 -23.31 -10.01 -3.71
C PRO A 96 -22.32 -10.69 -4.66
N ASP A 97 -22.20 -10.20 -5.90
CA ASP A 97 -21.27 -10.76 -6.90
C ASP A 97 -19.81 -10.24 -6.73
N MET A 98 -19.57 -9.43 -5.70
CA MET A 98 -18.25 -8.90 -5.42
C MET A 98 -17.28 -9.95 -4.88
N GLU A 99 -16.10 -9.97 -5.45
CA GLU A 99 -14.93 -10.65 -4.90
C GLU A 99 -14.05 -9.61 -4.20
N VAL A 100 -14.01 -9.67 -2.87
CA VAL A 100 -13.23 -8.73 -2.05
C VAL A 100 -12.18 -9.53 -1.28
N GLU A 101 -10.91 -9.29 -1.63
CA GLU A 101 -9.75 -9.74 -0.88
C GLU A 101 -9.37 -8.67 0.15
N THR A 102 -9.02 -9.07 1.36
CA THR A 102 -8.62 -8.15 2.42
C THR A 102 -7.21 -8.44 2.89
N ILE A 103 -6.40 -7.39 2.99
CA ILE A 103 -5.06 -7.44 3.58
C ILE A 103 -5.06 -6.53 4.80
N PHE A 104 -5.09 -7.13 5.99
CA PHE A 104 -4.93 -6.41 7.24
C PHE A 104 -3.45 -6.21 7.50
N GLY A 105 -2.88 -5.13 6.96
CA GLY A 105 -1.45 -4.86 7.00
C GLY A 105 -1.09 -3.50 6.41
N ASP A 106 0.19 -3.15 6.55
CA ASP A 106 0.78 -1.93 6.01
C ASP A 106 1.25 -2.15 4.57
N ILE A 107 0.85 -1.28 3.65
CA ILE A 107 1.26 -1.29 2.25
C ILE A 107 2.80 -1.31 2.08
N ALA A 108 3.52 -0.75 3.05
CA ALA A 108 4.97 -0.66 2.98
C ALA A 108 5.68 -2.02 3.15
N TYR A 109 5.03 -2.98 3.83
CA TYR A 109 5.70 -4.20 4.30
C TYR A 109 4.91 -5.49 4.14
N ASP A 110 3.57 -5.40 4.15
CA ASP A 110 2.70 -6.58 4.20
C ASP A 110 2.05 -6.89 2.85
N VAL A 111 2.35 -6.08 1.83
CA VAL A 111 1.87 -6.27 0.45
C VAL A 111 3.04 -6.58 -0.46
N GLY A 112 3.08 -7.79 -0.99
CA GLY A 112 4.10 -8.21 -1.94
C GLY A 112 3.92 -7.54 -3.31
N LEU A 113 5.04 -7.35 -4.03
CA LEU A 113 5.03 -6.73 -5.36
C LEU A 113 4.20 -7.55 -6.36
N GLY A 114 4.19 -8.88 -6.27
CA GLY A 114 3.37 -9.77 -7.12
C GLY A 114 1.87 -9.53 -6.91
N THR A 115 1.44 -9.17 -5.69
CA THR A 115 0.06 -8.74 -5.46
C THR A 115 -0.28 -7.50 -6.29
N VAL A 116 0.59 -6.47 -6.29
CA VAL A 116 0.39 -5.25 -7.09
C VAL A 116 0.45 -5.54 -8.60
N ARG A 117 1.29 -6.48 -9.03
CA ARG A 117 1.40 -6.90 -10.45
C ARG A 117 0.10 -7.49 -11.01
N ARG A 118 -0.75 -8.07 -10.15
CA ARG A 118 -2.06 -8.62 -10.54
C ARG A 118 -3.16 -7.55 -10.63
N MET A 119 -2.92 -6.34 -10.17
CA MET A 119 -3.87 -5.23 -10.22
C MET A 119 -3.88 -4.57 -11.61
N ASP A 120 -5.02 -4.02 -12.01
CA ASP A 120 -5.11 -3.16 -13.19
C ASP A 120 -4.87 -1.71 -12.83
N VAL A 121 -5.32 -1.29 -11.64
CA VAL A 121 -5.07 0.05 -11.09
C VAL A 121 -5.03 -0.01 -9.56
N VAL A 122 -4.22 0.87 -8.95
CA VAL A 122 -4.18 1.07 -7.49
C VAL A 122 -4.73 2.44 -7.15
N ILE A 123 -5.55 2.54 -6.11
CA ILE A 123 -6.08 3.82 -5.58
C ILE A 123 -5.56 4.01 -4.17
N GLY A 124 -4.85 5.11 -3.95
CA GLY A 124 -4.20 5.45 -2.69
C GLY A 124 -5.01 6.44 -1.86
N CYS A 125 -5.69 5.96 -0.82
CA CYS A 125 -6.53 6.72 0.10
C CYS A 125 -5.86 6.89 1.47
N VAL A 126 -4.54 7.14 1.47
CA VAL A 126 -3.69 7.17 2.67
C VAL A 126 -3.45 8.59 3.17
N ASP A 127 -3.16 8.74 4.45
CA ASP A 127 -3.03 10.04 5.13
C ASP A 127 -1.58 10.52 5.31
N ASN A 128 -0.59 9.72 4.89
CA ASN A 128 0.82 10.06 5.09
C ASN A 128 1.68 9.90 3.83
N ARG A 129 2.80 10.63 3.79
CA ARG A 129 3.73 10.66 2.64
C ARG A 129 4.48 9.35 2.45
N TRP A 130 4.76 8.63 3.55
CA TRP A 130 5.50 7.37 3.47
C TRP A 130 4.69 6.29 2.76
N ALA A 131 3.43 6.11 3.13
CA ALA A 131 2.54 5.17 2.46
C ALA A 131 2.39 5.51 0.96
N ARG A 132 2.22 6.80 0.59
CA ARG A 132 2.21 7.24 -0.81
C ARG A 132 3.48 6.89 -1.56
N TYR A 133 4.64 7.11 -0.94
CA TYR A 133 5.92 6.75 -1.52
C TYR A 133 6.03 5.23 -1.74
N CYS A 134 5.56 4.41 -0.80
CA CYS A 134 5.55 2.95 -0.91
C CYS A 134 4.61 2.47 -2.01
N ILE A 135 3.38 3.02 -2.10
CA ILE A 135 2.46 2.75 -3.22
C ILE A 135 3.13 3.08 -4.55
N ASN A 136 3.69 4.30 -4.67
CA ASN A 136 4.38 4.73 -5.88
C ASN A 136 5.51 3.77 -6.28
N ARG A 137 6.37 3.39 -5.34
CA ARG A 137 7.48 2.47 -5.56
C ARG A 137 7.00 1.10 -6.06
N LEU A 138 5.97 0.55 -5.42
CA LEU A 138 5.39 -0.74 -5.82
C LEU A 138 4.75 -0.64 -7.21
N CYS A 139 3.97 0.40 -7.48
CA CYS A 139 3.32 0.61 -8.77
C CYS A 139 4.33 0.82 -9.91
N MET A 140 5.39 1.62 -9.69
CA MET A 140 6.44 1.81 -10.71
C MET A 140 7.17 0.50 -11.00
N ARG A 141 7.58 -0.26 -9.98
CA ARG A 141 8.23 -1.58 -10.15
C ARG A 141 7.32 -2.60 -10.82
N ALA A 142 6.03 -2.61 -10.48
CA ALA A 142 5.04 -3.49 -11.10
C ALA A 142 4.61 -3.06 -12.52
N GLY A 143 4.94 -1.85 -12.93
CA GLY A 143 4.46 -1.28 -14.18
C GLY A 143 2.95 -1.00 -14.18
N LYS A 144 2.38 -0.59 -13.04
CA LYS A 144 0.93 -0.36 -12.86
C LYS A 144 0.63 1.12 -12.61
N PRO A 145 -0.47 1.65 -13.18
CA PRO A 145 -0.91 2.99 -12.88
C PRO A 145 -1.52 3.07 -11.49
N TRP A 146 -1.47 4.26 -10.90
CA TRP A 146 -2.16 4.51 -9.64
C TRP A 146 -2.71 5.92 -9.55
N VAL A 147 -3.78 6.06 -8.75
CA VAL A 147 -4.44 7.32 -8.45
C VAL A 147 -4.24 7.63 -6.97
N ASP A 148 -3.88 8.86 -6.64
CA ASP A 148 -3.64 9.31 -5.27
C ASP A 148 -4.60 10.41 -4.89
N GLY A 149 -5.31 10.23 -3.80
CA GLY A 149 -6.13 11.25 -3.18
C GLY A 149 -5.57 11.75 -1.85
N ALA A 150 -5.79 13.03 -1.59
CA ALA A 150 -5.50 13.63 -0.31
C ALA A 150 -6.61 14.61 0.08
N ILE A 151 -6.97 14.62 1.35
CA ILE A 151 -7.99 15.50 1.90
C ILE A 151 -7.49 16.18 3.18
N ASP A 152 -7.81 17.46 3.33
CA ASP A 152 -7.57 18.24 4.53
C ASP A 152 -8.74 19.19 4.75
N ARG A 153 -9.47 19.06 5.86
CA ARG A 153 -10.65 19.86 6.19
C ARG A 153 -11.70 19.84 5.08
N LEU A 154 -11.88 20.95 4.36
CA LEU A 154 -12.78 21.08 3.21
C LEU A 154 -12.06 21.04 1.87
N GLU A 155 -10.77 20.82 1.88
CA GLU A 155 -9.91 20.82 0.69
C GLU A 155 -9.49 19.40 0.31
N GLY A 156 -9.07 19.24 -0.94
CA GLY A 156 -8.52 17.96 -1.37
C GLY A 156 -7.82 18.04 -2.71
N THR A 157 -7.05 17.01 -2.99
CA THR A 157 -6.33 16.86 -4.26
C THR A 157 -6.47 15.45 -4.79
N ALA A 158 -6.43 15.31 -6.12
CA ALA A 158 -6.30 14.02 -6.81
C ALA A 158 -5.20 14.09 -7.86
N ARG A 159 -4.46 12.99 -8.03
CA ARG A 159 -3.32 12.88 -8.95
C ARG A 159 -3.32 11.51 -9.61
N VAL A 160 -2.83 11.45 -10.84
CA VAL A 160 -2.66 10.20 -11.59
C VAL A 160 -1.19 10.02 -11.91
N PHE A 161 -0.69 8.82 -11.67
CA PHE A 161 0.67 8.41 -12.00
C PHE A 161 0.65 7.17 -12.88
N LYS A 162 1.35 7.21 -14.00
CA LYS A 162 1.48 6.11 -14.95
C LYS A 162 2.95 5.71 -15.11
N PRO A 163 3.24 4.43 -15.31
CA PRO A 163 4.58 4.00 -15.69
C PRO A 163 5.05 4.70 -16.95
N GLY A 164 6.30 5.20 -16.96
CA GLY A 164 6.86 5.97 -18.08
C GLY A 164 6.59 7.47 -18.02
N GLU A 165 5.81 7.92 -17.07
CA GLU A 165 5.53 9.33 -16.77
C GLU A 165 6.21 9.74 -15.45
N ASN A 166 6.11 11.02 -15.06
CA ASN A 166 6.62 11.43 -13.77
C ASN A 166 5.89 10.68 -12.65
N CYS A 167 6.59 10.41 -11.56
CA CYS A 167 6.03 9.67 -10.42
C CYS A 167 5.90 10.58 -9.18
N TYR A 168 5.27 10.04 -8.11
CA TYR A 168 5.14 10.77 -6.86
C TYR A 168 6.49 11.23 -6.30
N ALA A 169 7.53 10.39 -6.38
CA ALA A 169 8.87 10.70 -5.88
C ALA A 169 9.54 11.85 -6.66
N CYS A 170 9.32 12.00 -7.97
CA CYS A 170 9.83 13.13 -8.76
C CYS A 170 9.36 14.48 -8.22
N ASN A 171 8.21 14.50 -7.55
CA ASN A 171 7.59 15.73 -7.03
C ASN A 171 7.93 16.02 -5.56
N LEU A 172 8.71 15.13 -4.93
CA LEU A 172 9.22 15.33 -3.59
C LEU A 172 10.48 16.22 -3.65
N GLY A 173 10.41 17.40 -3.11
CA GLY A 173 11.60 18.22 -2.95
C GLY A 173 12.60 17.62 -1.96
N PRO A 174 13.81 18.22 -1.79
CA PRO A 174 14.83 17.72 -0.85
C PRO A 174 14.34 17.58 0.59
N GLU A 175 13.36 18.37 1.00
CA GLU A 175 12.72 18.27 2.32
C GLU A 175 11.81 17.05 2.42
N GLY A 176 11.00 16.81 1.40
CA GLY A 176 10.15 15.63 1.35
C GLY A 176 10.94 14.32 1.32
N LEU A 177 12.05 14.29 0.59
CA LEU A 177 12.96 13.14 0.57
C LEU A 177 13.67 12.94 1.92
N ARG A 178 14.07 14.01 2.59
CA ARG A 178 14.63 13.93 3.96
C ARG A 178 13.60 13.40 4.96
N ASP A 179 12.37 13.89 4.90
CA ASP A 179 11.27 13.42 5.73
C ASP A 179 11.00 11.91 5.52
N LEU A 180 11.03 11.46 4.27
CA LEU A 180 10.96 10.03 3.96
C LEU A 180 12.15 9.25 4.49
N ALA A 181 13.38 9.77 4.38
CA ALA A 181 14.58 9.10 4.87
C ALA A 181 14.53 8.89 6.39
N TYR A 182 13.97 9.83 7.13
CA TYR A 182 13.70 9.67 8.57
C TYR A 182 12.67 8.56 8.86
N ARG A 183 11.80 8.23 7.92
CA ARG A 183 10.74 7.23 8.06
C ARG A 183 11.10 5.86 7.49
N MET A 184 12.28 5.72 6.88
CA MET A 184 12.76 4.43 6.38
C MET A 184 13.08 3.44 7.52
N PRO A 185 12.74 2.11 7.44
CA PRO A 185 12.89 1.14 8.53
C PRO A 185 14.29 1.10 9.13
N CYS A 186 15.28 1.47 8.37
CA CYS A 186 16.67 1.44 8.77
C CYS A 186 17.19 2.71 9.46
N ALA A 187 16.35 3.71 9.75
CA ALA A 187 16.76 4.94 10.45
C ALA A 187 16.67 4.84 11.98
N GLY A 188 16.56 3.61 12.52
CA GLY A 188 16.53 3.36 13.97
C GLY A 188 15.12 3.48 14.58
N ILE A 189 15.06 3.22 15.88
CA ILE A 189 13.84 3.13 16.72
C ILE A 189 13.04 4.46 16.79
N VAL A 190 13.59 5.56 16.28
CA VAL A 190 13.12 6.96 16.43
C VAL A 190 11.78 7.26 15.72
N ARG A 191 11.24 6.32 14.97
CA ARG A 191 10.25 6.59 13.93
C ARG A 191 8.80 6.77 14.31
N ARG A 192 8.34 6.20 15.40
CA ARG A 192 6.91 6.22 15.75
C ARG A 192 6.43 7.47 16.47
N ASP A 193 7.33 8.32 16.96
CA ASP A 193 6.95 9.52 17.73
C ASP A 193 6.57 10.73 16.89
N MET A 194 6.73 10.65 15.57
CA MET A 194 6.12 11.65 14.70
C MET A 194 4.67 11.21 14.39
N GLU A 195 3.80 11.32 15.39
CA GLU A 195 2.38 11.49 15.12
C GLU A 195 2.24 12.77 14.31
N GLU A 196 2.12 12.62 12.99
CA GLU A 196 1.48 13.67 12.20
C GLU A 196 0.10 13.79 12.81
N GLY A 197 -0.18 14.93 13.43
CA GLY A 197 -1.51 15.22 13.93
C GLY A 197 -2.49 14.96 12.80
N LYS A 198 -3.42 14.01 12.99
CA LYS A 198 -4.40 13.64 11.96
C LYS A 198 -5.11 14.94 11.55
N ALA A 199 -4.88 15.40 10.33
CA ALA A 199 -5.58 16.57 9.82
C ALA A 199 -7.09 16.31 9.91
N PRO A 200 -7.90 17.21 10.47
CA PRO A 200 -9.34 17.02 10.53
C PRO A 200 -9.87 16.93 9.10
N THR A 201 -10.53 15.83 8.78
CA THR A 201 -11.10 15.58 7.45
C THR A 201 -12.62 15.56 7.52
N THR A 202 -13.27 16.01 6.46
CA THR A 202 -14.74 16.00 6.35
C THR A 202 -15.20 14.93 5.38
N ALA A 203 -16.40 14.38 5.62
CA ALA A 203 -17.06 13.49 4.67
C ALA A 203 -17.28 14.18 3.31
N ILE A 204 -17.50 15.50 3.30
CA ILE A 204 -17.73 16.28 2.07
C ILE A 204 -16.50 16.26 1.16
N ALA A 205 -15.33 16.61 1.70
CA ALA A 205 -14.09 16.56 0.92
C ALA A 205 -13.76 15.13 0.47
N ALA A 206 -13.98 14.13 1.33
CA ALA A 206 -13.82 12.72 1.00
C ALA A 206 -14.73 12.30 -0.17
N SER A 207 -16.00 12.72 -0.19
CA SER A 207 -16.94 12.39 -1.26
C SER A 207 -16.53 13.01 -2.60
N VAL A 208 -16.08 14.28 -2.61
CA VAL A 208 -15.64 14.96 -3.83
C VAL A 208 -14.38 14.30 -4.40
N ILE A 209 -13.35 14.12 -3.55
CA ILE A 209 -12.06 13.57 -4.00
C ILE A 209 -12.20 12.10 -4.34
N GLY A 210 -12.91 11.30 -3.55
CA GLY A 210 -13.14 9.88 -3.85
C GLY A 210 -13.90 9.65 -5.16
N ALA A 211 -14.83 10.55 -5.52
CA ALA A 211 -15.49 10.50 -6.83
C ALA A 211 -14.51 10.79 -7.97
N VAL A 212 -13.61 11.78 -7.82
CA VAL A 212 -12.57 12.10 -8.80
C VAL A 212 -11.59 10.94 -8.94
N GLU A 213 -11.13 10.33 -7.83
CA GLU A 213 -10.21 9.18 -7.86
C GLU A 213 -10.80 8.00 -8.63
N VAL A 214 -12.05 7.64 -8.35
CA VAL A 214 -12.72 6.53 -9.05
C VAL A 214 -12.91 6.86 -10.53
N GLN A 215 -13.34 8.08 -10.86
CA GLN A 215 -13.47 8.50 -12.26
C GLN A 215 -12.15 8.38 -13.01
N GLU A 216 -11.04 8.83 -12.45
CA GLU A 216 -9.73 8.73 -13.09
C GLU A 216 -9.23 7.27 -13.16
N ALA A 217 -9.49 6.46 -12.12
CA ALA A 217 -9.19 5.03 -12.16
C ALA A 217 -9.95 4.32 -13.28
N LEU A 218 -11.25 4.58 -13.44
CA LEU A 218 -12.06 4.01 -14.52
C LEU A 218 -11.56 4.46 -15.91
N LYS A 219 -11.11 5.70 -16.06
CA LYS A 219 -10.49 6.17 -17.32
C LYS A 219 -9.19 5.45 -17.62
N LEU A 220 -8.38 5.14 -16.62
CA LEU A 220 -7.13 4.38 -16.78
C LEU A 220 -7.37 2.93 -17.24
N LEU A 221 -8.54 2.35 -16.91
CA LEU A 221 -8.94 1.01 -17.35
C LEU A 221 -9.37 0.98 -18.82
N GLN A 222 -9.81 2.11 -19.40
CA GLN A 222 -10.27 2.15 -20.77
C GLN A 222 -9.09 2.23 -21.76
N GLU A 223 -9.31 1.77 -22.98
CA GLU A 223 -8.36 1.96 -24.08
C GLU A 223 -8.29 3.44 -24.48
N GLY A 224 -7.08 3.93 -24.69
CA GLY A 224 -6.83 5.31 -25.07
C GLY A 224 -6.37 6.20 -23.91
N ASP A 225 -6.08 7.46 -24.21
CA ASP A 225 -5.59 8.43 -23.24
C ASP A 225 -6.72 9.35 -22.75
N TRP A 226 -7.59 8.82 -21.90
CA TRP A 226 -8.76 9.51 -21.38
C TRP A 226 -8.47 10.38 -20.16
N THR A 227 -7.43 10.04 -19.39
CA THR A 227 -7.09 10.83 -18.21
C THR A 227 -6.41 12.14 -18.59
N GLN A 228 -6.86 13.23 -17.98
CA GLN A 228 -6.24 14.56 -18.12
C GLN A 228 -5.37 14.93 -16.90
N LEU A 229 -5.29 14.06 -15.91
CA LEU A 229 -4.54 14.29 -14.67
C LEU A 229 -3.13 13.69 -14.68
N CYS A 230 -2.74 12.97 -15.74
CA CYS A 230 -1.36 12.50 -15.84
C CYS A 230 -0.40 13.70 -15.92
N GLY A 231 0.58 13.77 -15.03
CA GLY A 231 1.49 14.92 -14.90
C GLY A 231 0.83 16.18 -14.30
N LYS A 232 -0.36 16.07 -13.74
CA LYS A 232 -1.11 17.19 -13.13
C LYS A 232 -1.76 16.76 -11.82
N MET A 233 -2.15 17.76 -11.03
CA MET A 233 -2.90 17.60 -9.81
C MET A 233 -4.21 18.38 -9.90
N PHE A 234 -5.33 17.71 -9.70
CA PHE A 234 -6.60 18.35 -9.43
C PHE A 234 -6.60 18.87 -7.99
N CYS A 235 -7.01 20.11 -7.79
CA CYS A 235 -7.16 20.75 -6.48
C CYS A 235 -8.60 21.19 -6.32
N TYR A 236 -9.19 20.85 -5.19
CA TYR A 236 -10.52 21.29 -4.75
C TYR A 236 -10.39 22.13 -3.48
N GLU A 237 -10.95 23.30 -3.51
CA GLU A 237 -11.01 24.28 -2.41
C GLU A 237 -12.47 24.46 -1.98
N GLY A 238 -12.94 23.67 -1.02
CA GLY A 238 -14.33 23.61 -0.63
C GLY A 238 -14.82 24.89 0.05
N GLN A 239 -13.96 25.65 0.72
CA GLN A 239 -14.37 26.92 1.35
C GLN A 239 -14.86 27.95 0.33
N HIS A 240 -14.27 28.01 -0.85
CA HIS A 240 -14.62 28.96 -1.91
C HIS A 240 -15.33 28.29 -3.09
N LEU A 241 -15.55 26.97 -3.01
CA LEU A 241 -16.12 26.15 -4.09
C LEU A 241 -15.38 26.36 -5.42
N THR A 242 -14.07 26.35 -5.39
CA THR A 242 -13.21 26.49 -6.55
C THR A 242 -12.45 25.22 -6.84
N THR A 243 -12.15 24.99 -8.12
CA THR A 243 -11.30 23.92 -8.59
C THR A 243 -10.23 24.45 -9.52
N ARG A 244 -9.05 23.83 -9.47
CA ARG A 244 -7.97 24.15 -10.40
C ARG A 244 -7.15 22.90 -10.70
N THR A 245 -6.44 22.92 -11.83
CA THR A 245 -5.46 21.91 -12.18
C THR A 245 -4.07 22.53 -12.20
N VAL A 246 -3.12 21.91 -11.52
CA VAL A 246 -1.72 22.37 -11.40
C VAL A 246 -0.81 21.33 -12.06
N GLY A 247 0.09 21.79 -12.96
CA GLY A 247 1.08 20.91 -13.57
C GLY A 247 2.15 20.45 -12.58
N PHE A 248 2.61 19.22 -12.72
CA PHE A 248 3.75 18.71 -11.98
C PHE A 248 5.09 19.08 -12.62
N LYS A 249 6.17 18.91 -11.86
CA LYS A 249 7.51 18.82 -12.38
C LYS A 249 7.58 17.71 -13.45
N ALA A 250 8.33 17.91 -14.49
CA ALA A 250 8.60 16.90 -15.51
C ALA A 250 9.27 15.65 -14.90
N TRP A 251 9.38 14.58 -15.69
CA TRP A 251 10.18 13.41 -15.40
C TRP A 251 11.56 13.80 -14.85
N ASP A 252 12.01 13.11 -13.82
CA ASP A 252 13.32 13.32 -13.20
C ASP A 252 14.18 12.08 -13.50
N ASP A 253 15.19 12.22 -14.34
CA ASP A 253 16.09 11.13 -14.75
C ASP A 253 16.91 10.58 -13.57
N ASP A 254 17.14 11.40 -12.55
CA ASP A 254 17.86 11.01 -11.33
C ASP A 254 16.95 10.31 -10.29
N CYS A 255 15.66 10.17 -10.58
CA CYS A 255 14.72 9.53 -9.66
C CYS A 255 14.95 8.01 -9.60
N THR A 256 15.36 7.53 -8.43
CA THR A 256 15.69 6.11 -8.19
C THR A 256 14.47 5.19 -8.10
N VAL A 257 13.25 5.72 -8.23
CA VAL A 257 11.99 4.95 -8.07
C VAL A 257 11.44 4.46 -9.41
N HIS A 258 11.98 4.93 -10.54
CA HIS A 258 11.49 4.55 -11.87
C HIS A 258 11.93 3.15 -12.33
N GLU A 259 12.73 2.44 -11.52
CA GLU A 259 13.17 1.09 -11.82
C GLU A 259 11.98 0.15 -11.95
N ARG A 260 11.82 -0.46 -13.11
CA ARG A 260 10.85 -1.52 -13.38
C ARG A 260 11.49 -2.87 -13.13
N TRP A 261 10.85 -3.71 -12.35
CA TRP A 261 11.36 -5.05 -12.06
C TRP A 261 10.86 -6.05 -13.11
N GLU A 262 11.65 -6.19 -14.17
CA GLU A 262 11.36 -7.07 -15.30
C GLU A 262 12.66 -7.59 -15.93
N PRO A 263 12.69 -8.83 -16.47
CA PRO A 263 11.61 -9.82 -16.35
C PRO A 263 11.54 -10.45 -14.97
N VAL A 264 10.34 -10.90 -14.57
CA VAL A 264 10.12 -11.62 -13.31
C VAL A 264 9.94 -13.10 -13.61
N VAL A 265 10.72 -13.95 -12.95
CA VAL A 265 10.61 -15.41 -13.01
C VAL A 265 9.62 -15.86 -11.94
N THR A 266 8.61 -16.63 -12.31
CA THR A 266 7.68 -17.25 -11.36
C THR A 266 8.31 -18.50 -10.71
N SER A 267 8.02 -18.72 -9.43
CA SER A 267 8.52 -19.89 -8.72
C SER A 267 7.43 -20.57 -7.90
N ASP A 268 7.71 -21.75 -7.37
CA ASP A 268 6.89 -22.48 -6.40
C ASP A 268 7.32 -22.21 -4.93
N ILE A 269 8.20 -21.23 -4.73
CA ILE A 269 8.60 -20.78 -3.39
C ILE A 269 7.38 -20.19 -2.68
N THR A 270 7.18 -20.59 -1.42
CA THR A 270 6.13 -20.05 -0.55
C THR A 270 6.70 -19.40 0.68
N THR A 271 5.94 -18.49 1.31
CA THR A 271 6.36 -17.79 2.52
C THR A 271 6.59 -18.71 3.73
N ASN A 272 6.05 -19.91 3.71
CA ASN A 272 6.24 -20.93 4.75
C ASN A 272 7.54 -21.77 4.57
N MET A 273 8.24 -21.61 3.47
CA MET A 273 9.54 -22.25 3.30
C MET A 273 10.59 -21.55 4.15
N THR A 274 11.53 -22.36 4.70
CA THR A 274 12.65 -21.81 5.46
C THR A 274 13.66 -21.11 4.56
N VAL A 275 14.31 -20.09 5.09
CA VAL A 275 15.33 -19.29 4.40
C VAL A 275 16.38 -20.20 3.72
N GLY A 276 16.88 -21.21 4.42
CA GLY A 276 17.89 -22.12 3.87
C GLY A 276 17.40 -22.91 2.65
N ARG A 277 16.13 -23.37 2.68
CA ARG A 277 15.51 -24.05 1.54
C ARG A 277 15.29 -23.10 0.37
N VAL A 278 14.85 -21.88 0.65
CA VAL A 278 14.63 -20.85 -0.38
C VAL A 278 15.95 -20.48 -1.07
N LEU A 279 17.02 -20.23 -0.32
CA LEU A 279 18.33 -19.95 -0.92
C LEU A 279 18.85 -21.11 -1.78
N ALA A 280 18.64 -22.36 -1.35
CA ALA A 280 19.00 -23.53 -2.16
C ALA A 280 18.18 -23.59 -3.46
N HIS A 281 16.87 -23.31 -3.39
CA HIS A 281 15.99 -23.26 -4.54
C HIS A 281 16.37 -22.13 -5.52
N LEU A 282 16.65 -20.93 -5.01
CA LEU A 282 17.09 -19.78 -5.81
C LEU A 282 18.40 -20.07 -6.55
N ARG A 283 19.36 -20.80 -5.95
CA ARG A 283 20.59 -21.24 -6.63
C ARG A 283 20.29 -22.09 -7.86
N GLN A 284 19.35 -23.04 -7.72
CA GLN A 284 18.95 -23.92 -8.82
C GLN A 284 18.19 -23.14 -9.91
N LEU A 285 17.26 -22.29 -9.51
CA LEU A 285 16.38 -21.56 -10.42
C LEU A 285 17.14 -20.51 -11.25
N THR A 286 18.06 -19.77 -10.60
CA THR A 286 18.73 -18.63 -11.23
C THR A 286 20.15 -18.95 -11.72
N GLY A 287 20.72 -20.09 -11.35
CA GLY A 287 22.12 -20.42 -11.60
C GLY A 287 23.13 -19.58 -10.78
N ASN A 288 22.65 -18.68 -9.89
CA ASN A 288 23.52 -17.90 -9.03
C ASN A 288 24.03 -18.74 -7.86
N ALA A 289 25.33 -18.92 -7.76
CA ALA A 289 25.96 -19.73 -6.70
C ALA A 289 25.74 -19.14 -5.28
N ALA A 290 25.61 -17.84 -5.18
CA ALA A 290 25.43 -17.11 -3.91
C ALA A 290 24.26 -16.10 -3.99
N PRO A 291 22.99 -16.58 -4.06
CA PRO A 291 21.86 -15.71 -4.11
C PRO A 291 21.71 -14.93 -2.78
N GLY A 292 21.34 -13.66 -2.88
CA GLY A 292 21.00 -12.82 -1.73
C GLY A 292 19.62 -12.19 -1.96
N ILE A 293 18.80 -12.12 -0.92
CA ILE A 293 17.48 -11.50 -0.95
C ILE A 293 17.59 -10.16 -0.24
N MET A 294 17.38 -9.07 -0.96
CA MET A 294 17.30 -7.73 -0.36
C MET A 294 15.96 -7.54 0.34
N LEU A 295 16.01 -7.25 1.62
CA LEU A 295 14.80 -7.02 2.41
C LEU A 295 14.26 -5.58 2.21
N ALA A 296 12.97 -5.45 2.05
CA ALA A 296 12.29 -4.16 2.06
C ALA A 296 12.27 -3.52 3.46
N ASP A 297 12.18 -4.37 4.51
CA ASP A 297 12.35 -4.03 5.91
C ASP A 297 13.53 -4.84 6.48
N CYS A 298 14.35 -4.26 7.33
CA CYS A 298 15.45 -5.01 7.95
C CYS A 298 14.90 -6.08 8.90
N PHE A 299 15.66 -7.15 9.10
CA PHE A 299 15.42 -8.11 10.17
C PHE A 299 16.33 -7.78 11.36
N VAL A 300 15.76 -7.66 12.56
CA VAL A 300 16.47 -7.32 13.79
C VAL A 300 16.51 -8.53 14.71
N ASP A 301 17.71 -8.99 15.06
CA ASP A 301 17.90 -10.14 15.93
C ASP A 301 18.05 -9.75 17.40
N TRP A 302 18.67 -8.60 17.72
CA TRP A 302 18.79 -8.08 19.07
C TRP A 302 18.85 -6.55 19.11
N VAL A 303 18.50 -6.00 20.30
CA VAL A 303 18.66 -4.60 20.66
C VAL A 303 19.54 -4.50 21.88
N GLU A 304 20.52 -3.60 21.86
CA GLU A 304 21.45 -3.32 22.95
C GLU A 304 21.19 -1.95 23.56
N ARG A 305 21.11 -1.88 24.87
CA ARG A 305 21.04 -0.62 25.61
C ARG A 305 22.46 -0.06 25.81
N ARG A 306 22.74 1.13 25.25
CA ARG A 306 24.08 1.74 25.26
C ARG A 306 24.63 2.04 26.65
N THR A 307 23.76 2.26 27.64
CA THR A 307 24.16 2.67 28.98
C THR A 307 24.88 1.57 29.77
N ASP A 308 24.54 0.32 29.53
CA ASP A 308 25.06 -0.84 30.28
C ASP A 308 25.42 -2.04 29.41
N GLY A 309 25.26 -1.91 28.10
CA GLY A 309 25.56 -2.99 27.15
C GLY A 309 24.59 -4.17 27.22
N GLN A 310 23.46 -4.05 27.93
CA GLN A 310 22.47 -5.12 28.01
C GLN A 310 21.86 -5.40 26.64
N ARG A 311 21.88 -6.66 26.23
CA ARG A 311 21.30 -7.14 24.97
C ARG A 311 20.02 -7.91 25.20
N VAL A 312 19.00 -7.58 24.44
CA VAL A 312 17.71 -8.26 24.42
C VAL A 312 17.47 -8.85 23.04
N ARG A 313 17.18 -10.14 23.00
CA ARG A 313 16.86 -10.84 21.75
C ARG A 313 15.47 -10.43 21.26
N VAL A 314 15.37 -9.99 20.00
CA VAL A 314 14.12 -9.46 19.38
C VAL A 314 13.57 -10.45 18.36
N MET A 315 14.36 -10.86 17.37
CA MET A 315 13.98 -11.79 16.29
C MET A 315 12.72 -11.35 15.54
N LYS A 316 12.72 -10.13 15.02
CA LYS A 316 11.56 -9.54 14.34
C LYS A 316 11.97 -8.65 13.16
N PRO A 317 11.07 -8.47 12.18
CA PRO A 317 11.22 -7.39 11.21
C PRO A 317 11.28 -6.02 11.90
N GLY A 318 12.03 -5.09 11.31
CA GLY A 318 12.31 -3.77 11.90
C GLY A 318 11.05 -3.00 12.32
N ARG A 319 9.96 -3.13 11.52
CA ARG A 319 8.66 -2.52 11.82
C ARG A 319 8.05 -2.96 13.15
N ALA A 320 8.36 -4.15 13.62
CA ALA A 320 7.81 -4.72 14.85
C ALA A 320 8.69 -4.44 16.08
N VAL A 321 9.88 -3.86 15.91
CA VAL A 321 10.85 -3.66 16.99
C VAL A 321 10.37 -2.62 18.00
N ALA A 322 9.75 -1.54 17.54
CA ALA A 322 9.25 -0.49 18.43
C ALA A 322 8.18 -1.01 19.39
N ASP A 323 7.20 -1.76 18.89
CA ASP A 323 6.16 -2.39 19.73
C ASP A 323 6.74 -3.41 20.70
N PHE A 324 7.74 -4.17 20.24
CA PHE A 324 8.44 -5.10 21.11
C PHE A 324 9.12 -4.37 22.28
N ILE A 325 9.80 -3.25 22.01
CA ILE A 325 10.47 -2.45 23.06
C ILE A 325 9.47 -1.90 24.08
N GLU A 326 8.32 -1.40 23.63
CA GLU A 326 7.29 -0.86 24.52
C GLU A 326 6.67 -1.93 25.45
N GLN A 327 6.63 -3.18 24.97
CA GLN A 327 6.09 -4.31 25.73
C GLN A 327 7.13 -5.01 26.61
N HIS A 328 8.43 -4.82 26.30
CA HIS A 328 9.51 -5.53 27.00
C HIS A 328 10.00 -4.77 28.22
N THR A 329 9.86 -5.35 29.40
CA THR A 329 10.14 -4.70 30.68
C THR A 329 11.57 -4.14 30.82
N GLU A 330 12.56 -4.77 30.23
CA GLU A 330 13.98 -4.36 30.30
C GLU A 330 14.31 -3.19 29.38
N LEU A 331 13.51 -2.95 28.33
CA LEU A 331 13.72 -1.89 27.33
C LEU A 331 12.73 -0.74 27.47
N LYS A 332 11.60 -0.98 28.13
CA LYS A 332 10.54 0.00 28.30
C LYS A 332 11.04 1.24 29.03
N GLY A 333 10.84 2.42 28.39
CA GLY A 333 11.26 3.70 28.95
C GLY A 333 12.72 4.07 28.70
N ALA A 334 13.49 3.22 28.04
CA ALA A 334 14.83 3.60 27.59
C ALA A 334 14.74 4.68 26.50
N PRO A 335 15.57 5.76 26.56
CA PRO A 335 15.63 6.73 25.49
C PRO A 335 15.99 6.02 24.17
N ARG A 336 15.32 6.34 23.08
CA ARG A 336 15.50 5.64 21.79
C ARG A 336 16.89 5.83 21.20
N ASP A 337 17.52 6.98 21.40
CA ASP A 337 18.93 7.26 21.05
C ASP A 337 19.91 6.47 21.92
N GLY A 338 19.45 5.96 23.06
CA GLY A 338 20.18 5.07 23.95
C GLY A 338 20.14 3.59 23.55
N LEU A 339 19.44 3.24 22.46
CA LEU A 339 19.32 1.86 21.98
C LEU A 339 20.05 1.68 20.65
N LEU A 340 20.78 0.56 20.53
CA LEU A 340 21.39 0.08 19.29
C LEU A 340 20.66 -1.17 18.85
N GLN A 341 20.29 -1.25 17.57
CA GLN A 341 19.76 -2.48 16.97
C GLN A 341 20.81 -3.13 16.06
N HIS A 342 20.91 -4.44 16.12
CA HIS A 342 21.65 -5.23 15.16
C HIS A 342 20.69 -5.71 14.09
N GLU A 343 21.00 -5.39 12.82
CA GLU A 343 20.07 -5.59 11.72
C GLU A 343 20.70 -6.28 10.52
N TYR A 344 19.90 -7.08 9.84
CA TYR A 344 20.22 -7.67 8.54
C TYR A 344 19.35 -7.03 7.48
N ARG A 345 19.94 -6.56 6.39
CA ARG A 345 19.26 -5.97 5.24
C ARG A 345 19.21 -6.89 4.04
N THR A 346 19.99 -7.95 4.11
CA THR A 346 20.09 -8.99 3.08
C THR A 346 20.07 -10.35 3.75
N ILE A 347 19.31 -11.26 3.18
CA ILE A 347 19.30 -12.66 3.54
C ILE A 347 20.11 -13.41 2.48
N ASP A 348 21.25 -13.96 2.88
CA ASP A 348 22.14 -14.74 2.02
C ASP A 348 22.68 -15.97 2.77
N GLY A 349 23.71 -16.62 2.23
CA GLY A 349 24.35 -17.78 2.86
C GLY A 349 24.98 -17.51 4.23
N THR A 350 25.21 -16.23 4.59
CA THR A 350 25.79 -15.84 5.88
C THR A 350 24.73 -15.45 6.93
N PHE A 351 23.46 -15.33 6.51
CA PHE A 351 22.35 -15.05 7.43
C PHE A 351 22.23 -16.19 8.46
N PRO A 352 22.36 -15.93 9.76
CA PRO A 352 22.52 -16.99 10.76
C PRO A 352 21.24 -17.77 11.08
N TYR A 353 20.06 -17.25 10.69
CA TYR A 353 18.74 -17.81 11.03
C TYR A 353 18.11 -18.50 9.83
N GLN A 354 18.78 -19.52 9.28
CA GLN A 354 18.36 -20.27 8.08
C GLN A 354 17.08 -21.08 8.30
N GLU A 355 16.71 -21.34 9.54
CA GLU A 355 15.51 -22.07 9.95
C GLU A 355 14.24 -21.23 9.95
N LEU A 356 14.34 -19.90 10.00
CA LEU A 356 13.18 -19.02 9.90
C LEU A 356 12.50 -19.19 8.54
N THR A 357 11.19 -19.11 8.55
CA THR A 357 10.40 -18.99 7.32
C THR A 357 10.50 -17.60 6.72
N LEU A 358 10.19 -17.43 5.42
CA LEU A 358 10.22 -16.11 4.79
C LEU A 358 9.27 -15.14 5.48
N ILE A 359 8.08 -15.60 5.90
CA ILE A 359 7.12 -14.74 6.61
C ILE A 359 7.64 -14.28 7.97
N GLU A 360 8.33 -15.16 8.72
CA GLU A 360 8.99 -14.80 9.99
C GLU A 360 10.15 -13.81 9.76
N ALA A 361 10.83 -13.91 8.64
CA ALA A 361 11.87 -12.97 8.23
C ALA A 361 11.31 -11.64 7.69
N GLY A 362 9.99 -11.50 7.58
CA GLY A 362 9.29 -10.26 7.20
C GLY A 362 8.99 -10.10 5.71
N ILE A 363 9.11 -11.16 4.92
CA ILE A 363 8.78 -11.18 3.49
C ILE A 363 7.29 -11.55 3.33
N PRO A 364 6.47 -10.68 2.74
CA PRO A 364 5.04 -10.93 2.59
C PRO A 364 4.73 -11.98 1.50
N PRO A 365 3.51 -12.55 1.50
CA PRO A 365 3.01 -13.39 0.41
C PRO A 365 3.04 -12.69 -0.94
N TYR A 366 3.26 -13.47 -2.00
CA TYR A 366 3.28 -12.96 -3.38
C TYR A 366 4.29 -11.82 -3.60
N ASP A 367 5.40 -11.79 -2.85
CA ASP A 367 6.43 -10.80 -3.11
C ASP A 367 7.30 -11.17 -4.31
N VAL A 368 8.06 -10.21 -4.79
CA VAL A 368 9.09 -10.41 -5.81
C VAL A 368 10.44 -10.18 -5.16
N LEU A 369 11.22 -11.24 -5.06
CA LEU A 369 12.55 -11.22 -4.46
C LEU A 369 13.54 -10.63 -5.47
N ASN A 370 14.27 -9.60 -5.06
CA ASN A 370 15.45 -9.14 -5.79
C ASN A 370 16.66 -9.97 -5.34
N VAL A 371 17.04 -10.95 -6.17
CA VAL A 371 18.04 -11.97 -5.82
C VAL A 371 19.46 -11.55 -6.24
N ALA A 372 19.54 -10.75 -7.29
CA ALA A 372 20.77 -10.13 -7.81
C ALA A 372 20.34 -8.96 -8.74
N PRO A 373 21.25 -8.06 -9.11
CA PRO A 373 20.91 -7.00 -10.07
C PRO A 373 20.24 -7.54 -11.33
N GLY A 374 18.99 -7.12 -11.58
CA GLY A 374 18.19 -7.56 -12.73
C GLY A 374 17.62 -8.98 -12.65
N VAL A 375 17.71 -9.66 -11.49
CA VAL A 375 17.17 -11.00 -11.29
C VAL A 375 16.04 -10.95 -10.25
N PHE A 376 14.82 -11.08 -10.73
CA PHE A 376 13.60 -10.97 -9.93
C PHE A 376 12.83 -12.28 -9.94
N VAL A 377 12.48 -12.78 -8.75
CA VAL A 377 11.77 -14.06 -8.58
C VAL A 377 10.49 -13.81 -7.77
N GLU A 378 9.34 -14.10 -8.37
CA GLU A 378 8.03 -14.02 -7.70
C GLU A 378 7.78 -15.30 -6.90
N ILE A 379 7.37 -15.12 -5.65
CA ILE A 379 6.98 -16.20 -4.75
C ILE A 379 5.46 -16.31 -4.65
N ASN A 380 5.00 -17.48 -4.23
CA ASN A 380 3.59 -17.75 -3.93
C ASN A 380 3.25 -17.43 -2.46
N ASN A 381 2.02 -17.76 -2.07
CA ASN A 381 1.56 -17.61 -0.68
C ASN A 381 2.16 -18.67 0.23
#